data_bcbf7843d9fa6f9bda37448a2aa8330b
#
_entry.id   bcbf7843d9fa6f9bda37448a2aa8330b
#
_cell.length_a   1.000
_cell.length_b   1.000
_cell.length_c   1.000
_cell.angle_alpha   90.00
_cell.angle_beta   90.00
_cell.angle_gamma   90.00
#
_symmetry.space_group_name_H-M   'P 1'
#
loop_
_entity.id
_entity.type
_entity.pdbx_description
1 polymer ?
#
loop_
_entity_poly.entity_id
_entity_poly.type
_entity_poly.pdbx_seq_one_letter_code
_entity_poly.pdbx_strand_id
1 'polypeptide(L)'
;STPIKSSAASDVYKRQFHPHNASALMRHCDAFGVQELHTVETLCKFSPNASIVRGTDKWVDVRRHASTAEAIAALRAEGYRIVATTPHRESCTPETFDVARGPFALVFGTEHAGISDEIVAAADEFLRIPMCGMVESLNVSASAAILIYMLSSRMRETVPDWRLTAGERAEILYRWTFASVRDAEAILRRKYPEE
;
A
#
# COMPACT_ATOMS: atom_id res chain seq x y z
N SER A 1 -4.20 -5.24 -16.18
CA SER A 1 -4.29 -5.84 -14.85
C SER A 1 -5.45 -5.23 -14.08
N THR A 2 -6.10 -5.99 -13.23
CA THR A 2 -7.21 -5.50 -12.41
C THR A 2 -6.66 -5.25 -11.01
N PRO A 3 -6.71 -4.00 -10.49
CA PRO A 3 -6.31 -3.70 -9.12
C PRO A 3 -7.15 -4.46 -8.10
N ILE A 4 -6.61 -4.66 -6.91
CA ILE A 4 -7.29 -5.32 -5.79
C ILE A 4 -7.71 -4.29 -4.74
N LYS A 5 -8.82 -4.56 -4.05
CA LYS A 5 -9.25 -3.74 -2.90
C LYS A 5 -8.37 -4.03 -1.68
N SER A 6 -7.17 -3.49 -1.70
CA SER A 6 -6.26 -3.54 -0.56
C SER A 6 -5.36 -2.32 -0.58
N SER A 7 -5.02 -1.80 0.57
CA SER A 7 -4.02 -0.76 0.71
C SER A 7 -2.82 -1.25 1.49
N ALA A 8 -1.66 -0.70 1.13
CA ALA A 8 -0.46 -0.84 1.92
C ALA A 8 -0.17 0.49 2.60
N ALA A 9 0.07 0.46 3.91
CA ALA A 9 0.48 1.62 4.67
C ALA A 9 1.91 1.43 5.14
N SER A 10 2.70 2.48 5.06
CA SER A 10 4.06 2.50 5.56
C SER A 10 4.19 3.61 6.62
N ASP A 11 4.55 3.22 7.82
CA ASP A 11 4.86 4.16 8.90
C ASP A 11 6.29 4.68 8.70
N VAL A 12 6.40 5.93 8.23
CA VAL A 12 7.69 6.59 8.00
C VAL A 12 8.12 7.31 9.29
N TYR A 13 8.54 6.51 10.28
CA TYR A 13 8.97 7.04 11.57
C TYR A 13 10.50 7.29 11.64
N LYS A 14 10.90 8.52 11.97
CA LYS A 14 12.27 8.98 12.32
C LYS A 14 13.40 8.74 11.30
N ARG A 15 13.74 9.80 10.60
CA ARG A 15 15.03 10.17 9.99
C ARG A 15 15.53 9.49 8.74
N GLN A 16 15.14 8.28 8.34
CA GLN A 16 15.62 7.68 7.08
C GLN A 16 14.68 6.58 6.58
N PHE A 17 13.62 6.96 5.89
CA PHE A 17 13.07 6.02 4.90
C PHE A 17 13.91 6.22 3.64
N HIS A 18 14.78 5.26 3.34
CA HIS A 18 15.63 5.37 2.16
C HIS A 18 14.75 5.53 0.90
N PRO A 19 15.03 6.52 0.02
CA PRO A 19 14.27 6.71 -1.21
C PRO A 19 14.15 5.45 -2.07
N HIS A 20 15.12 4.52 -1.93
CA HIS A 20 15.09 3.21 -2.56
C HIS A 20 13.94 2.33 -2.05
N ASN A 21 13.71 2.26 -0.74
CA ASN A 21 12.62 1.46 -0.16
C ASN A 21 11.25 2.04 -0.55
N ALA A 22 11.11 3.37 -0.53
CA ALA A 22 9.91 4.06 -0.99
C ALA A 22 9.58 3.72 -2.45
N SER A 23 10.58 3.83 -3.31
CA SER A 23 10.44 3.54 -4.74
C SER A 23 10.14 2.06 -4.99
N ALA A 24 10.80 1.17 -4.25
CA ALA A 24 10.55 -0.26 -4.33
C ALA A 24 9.13 -0.60 -3.88
N LEU A 25 8.65 -0.02 -2.77
CA LEU A 25 7.30 -0.25 -2.27
C LEU A 25 6.23 0.21 -3.28
N MET A 26 6.37 1.38 -3.90
CA MET A 26 5.48 1.83 -4.97
C MET A 26 5.45 0.83 -6.14
N ARG A 27 6.61 0.31 -6.54
CA ARG A 27 6.69 -0.68 -7.62
C ARG A 27 6.06 -2.01 -7.24
N HIS A 28 6.15 -2.42 -5.97
CA HIS A 28 5.47 -3.63 -5.50
C HIS A 28 3.95 -3.45 -5.51
N CYS A 29 3.46 -2.29 -5.09
CA CYS A 29 2.04 -1.95 -5.18
C CYS A 29 1.54 -2.05 -6.63
N ASP A 30 2.20 -1.40 -7.57
CA ASP A 30 1.85 -1.46 -9.00
C ASP A 30 1.94 -2.89 -9.56
N ALA A 31 3.05 -3.59 -9.31
CA ALA A 31 3.29 -4.94 -9.84
C ALA A 31 2.24 -5.95 -9.40
N PHE A 32 1.71 -5.83 -8.19
CA PHE A 32 0.75 -6.77 -7.61
C PHE A 32 -0.68 -6.24 -7.54
N GLY A 33 -0.91 -5.04 -8.04
CA GLY A 33 -2.24 -4.44 -8.19
C GLY A 33 -2.80 -3.81 -6.93
N VAL A 34 -1.95 -3.40 -5.98
CA VAL A 34 -2.35 -2.58 -4.84
C VAL A 34 -2.51 -1.14 -5.31
N GLN A 35 -3.71 -0.60 -5.16
CA GLN A 35 -4.06 0.71 -5.72
C GLN A 35 -3.59 1.87 -4.84
N GLU A 36 -3.60 1.71 -3.52
CA GLU A 36 -3.34 2.80 -2.59
C GLU A 36 -2.13 2.51 -1.71
N LEU A 37 -1.30 3.53 -1.53
CA LEU A 37 -0.16 3.54 -0.63
C LEU A 37 -0.31 4.72 0.33
N HIS A 38 -0.49 4.42 1.61
CA HIS A 38 -0.54 5.42 2.67
C HIS A 38 0.85 5.65 3.25
N THR A 39 1.22 6.90 3.44
CA THR A 39 2.50 7.27 4.05
C THR A 39 2.28 8.24 5.21
N VAL A 40 3.00 8.02 6.30
CA VAL A 40 3.00 8.93 7.46
C VAL A 40 4.29 9.73 7.43
N GLU A 41 4.19 11.05 7.27
CA GLU A 41 5.31 11.96 7.03
C GLU A 41 5.57 12.88 8.24
N THR A 42 5.86 12.32 9.39
CA THR A 42 6.09 13.12 10.61
C THR A 42 7.43 13.87 10.60
N LEU A 43 8.50 13.28 10.09
CA LEU A 43 9.85 13.86 10.12
C LEU A 43 10.57 13.82 8.75
N CYS A 44 10.13 12.99 7.84
CA CYS A 44 10.69 12.86 6.49
C CYS A 44 9.58 12.79 5.47
N LYS A 45 9.76 13.47 4.37
CA LYS A 45 8.84 13.35 3.23
C LYS A 45 9.08 12.02 2.50
N PHE A 46 8.01 11.35 2.15
CA PHE A 46 8.06 10.24 1.22
C PHE A 46 8.43 10.76 -0.16
N SER A 47 9.68 10.60 -0.54
CA SER A 47 10.23 11.11 -1.79
C SER A 47 10.86 9.97 -2.58
N PRO A 48 10.05 9.22 -3.35
CA PRO A 48 10.57 8.15 -4.19
C PRO A 48 11.46 8.72 -5.30
N ASN A 49 12.50 7.99 -5.65
CA ASN A 49 13.41 8.37 -6.72
C ASN A 49 12.74 8.12 -8.09
N ALA A 50 12.54 9.18 -8.87
CA ALA A 50 11.87 9.13 -10.17
C ALA A 50 12.51 8.13 -11.14
N SER A 51 13.85 7.97 -11.12
CA SER A 51 14.55 7.00 -11.96
C SER A 51 14.25 5.54 -11.60
N ILE A 52 13.88 5.27 -10.34
CA ILE A 52 13.55 3.93 -9.86
C ILE A 52 12.05 3.66 -10.06
N VAL A 53 11.21 4.64 -9.80
CA VAL A 53 9.74 4.55 -9.92
C VAL A 53 9.29 4.26 -11.36
N ARG A 54 10.01 4.80 -12.34
CA ARG A 54 9.76 4.53 -13.77
C ARG A 54 8.31 4.73 -14.23
N GLY A 55 7.61 5.70 -13.65
CA GLY A 55 6.23 6.04 -14.01
C GLY A 55 5.15 5.27 -13.24
N THR A 56 5.48 4.42 -12.26
CA THR A 56 4.49 3.75 -11.39
C THR A 56 3.71 4.73 -10.52
N ASP A 57 4.24 5.92 -10.30
CA ASP A 57 3.59 7.05 -9.63
C ASP A 57 2.28 7.49 -10.31
N LYS A 58 2.06 7.10 -11.56
CA LYS A 58 0.81 7.34 -12.29
C LYS A 58 -0.29 6.32 -11.97
N TRP A 59 0.10 5.17 -11.44
CA TRP A 59 -0.77 4.00 -11.30
C TRP A 59 -1.11 3.66 -9.85
N VAL A 60 -0.35 4.21 -8.89
CA VAL A 60 -0.54 4.00 -7.45
C VAL A 60 -0.87 5.34 -6.80
N ASP A 61 -1.99 5.40 -6.10
CA ASP A 61 -2.43 6.58 -5.38
C ASP A 61 -1.67 6.68 -4.05
N VAL A 62 -0.84 7.72 -3.90
CA VAL A 62 -0.11 7.96 -2.64
C VAL A 62 -0.90 8.93 -1.77
N ARG A 63 -1.42 8.44 -0.65
CA ARG A 63 -2.09 9.25 0.36
C ARG A 63 -1.12 9.58 1.49
N ARG A 64 -0.91 10.87 1.73
CA ARG A 64 0.06 11.39 2.69
C ARG A 64 -0.67 11.84 3.95
N HIS A 65 -0.18 11.42 5.11
CA HIS A 65 -0.72 11.75 6.40
C HIS A 65 0.33 12.46 7.25
N ALA A 66 -0.11 13.48 8.00
CA ALA A 66 0.76 14.23 8.90
C ALA A 66 1.06 13.45 10.21
N SER A 67 0.25 12.44 10.54
CA SER A 67 0.44 11.62 11.73
C SER A 67 -0.07 10.20 11.55
N THR A 68 0.41 9.29 12.40
CA THR A 68 -0.07 7.91 12.49
C THR A 68 -1.56 7.86 12.83
N ALA A 69 -2.01 8.70 13.76
CA ALA A 69 -3.43 8.79 14.15
C ALA A 69 -4.32 9.16 12.95
N GLU A 70 -3.90 10.11 12.13
CA GLU A 70 -4.62 10.50 10.90
C GLU A 70 -4.70 9.34 9.90
N ALA A 71 -3.59 8.63 9.68
CA ALA A 71 -3.56 7.47 8.79
C ALA A 71 -4.49 6.35 9.27
N ILE A 72 -4.44 6.03 10.57
CA ILE A 72 -5.33 5.03 11.20
C ILE A 72 -6.79 5.46 11.03
N ALA A 73 -7.12 6.71 11.34
CA ALA A 73 -8.49 7.21 11.23
C ALA A 73 -9.01 7.13 9.78
N ALA A 74 -8.19 7.50 8.80
CA ALA A 74 -8.54 7.41 7.38
C ALA A 74 -8.81 5.95 6.95
N LEU A 75 -7.92 5.03 7.29
CA LEU A 75 -8.07 3.60 6.98
C LEU A 75 -9.31 3.00 7.65
N ARG A 76 -9.58 3.35 8.91
CA ARG A 76 -10.77 2.92 9.64
C ARG A 76 -12.06 3.44 9.02
N ALA A 77 -12.08 4.71 8.61
CA ALA A 77 -13.25 5.32 7.97
C ALA A 77 -13.62 4.61 6.65
N GLU A 78 -12.63 4.02 5.97
CA GLU A 78 -12.82 3.24 4.74
C GLU A 78 -13.05 1.74 5.01
N GLY A 79 -13.13 1.32 6.28
CA GLY A 79 -13.42 -0.05 6.68
C GLY A 79 -12.24 -1.02 6.62
N TYR A 80 -11.00 -0.50 6.55
CA TYR A 80 -9.82 -1.35 6.55
C TYR A 80 -9.48 -1.88 7.96
N ARG A 81 -9.13 -3.15 8.05
CA ARG A 81 -8.44 -3.74 9.19
C ARG A 81 -6.97 -3.29 9.16
N ILE A 82 -6.43 -2.92 10.31
CA ILE A 82 -5.02 -2.57 10.47
C ILE A 82 -4.23 -3.83 10.76
N VAL A 83 -3.36 -4.22 9.85
CA VAL A 83 -2.52 -5.42 9.97
C VAL A 83 -1.06 -5.00 10.11
N ALA A 84 -0.54 -5.07 11.32
CA ALA A 84 0.82 -4.64 11.63
C ALA A 84 1.83 -5.76 11.32
N THR A 85 2.86 -5.46 10.55
CA THR A 85 3.91 -6.43 10.22
C THR A 85 5.04 -6.35 11.22
N THR A 86 5.27 -7.43 11.98
CA THR A 86 6.32 -7.47 13.01
C THR A 86 6.81 -8.90 13.24
N PRO A 87 8.12 -9.11 13.46
CA PRO A 87 8.67 -10.42 13.84
C PRO A 87 8.47 -10.76 15.32
N HIS A 88 8.14 -9.76 16.18
CA HIS A 88 8.26 -9.86 17.64
C HIS A 88 6.96 -10.21 18.38
N ARG A 89 5.86 -10.47 17.67
CA ARG A 89 4.58 -10.79 18.31
C ARG A 89 4.00 -12.10 17.80
N GLU A 90 3.18 -12.73 18.63
CA GLU A 90 2.35 -13.84 18.18
C GLU A 90 1.41 -13.32 17.08
N SER A 91 1.47 -13.95 15.92
CA SER A 91 0.94 -13.37 14.70
C SER A 91 0.60 -14.45 13.68
N CYS A 92 -0.30 -14.13 12.77
CA CYS A 92 -0.52 -14.94 11.58
C CYS A 92 0.72 -14.97 10.68
N THR A 93 0.84 -16.01 9.89
CA THR A 93 1.77 -16.06 8.75
C THR A 93 1.01 -15.72 7.45
N PRO A 94 1.70 -15.42 6.35
CA PRO A 94 1.04 -15.19 5.07
C PRO A 94 0.12 -16.33 4.62
N GLU A 95 0.42 -17.56 5.03
CA GLU A 95 -0.36 -18.75 4.72
C GLU A 95 -1.64 -18.85 5.56
N THR A 96 -1.60 -18.40 6.81
CA THR A 96 -2.71 -18.54 7.77
C THR A 96 -3.58 -17.29 7.89
N PHE A 97 -3.12 -16.14 7.40
CA PHE A 97 -3.87 -14.89 7.46
C PHE A 97 -5.18 -14.98 6.67
N ASP A 98 -6.29 -14.57 7.28
CA ASP A 98 -7.60 -14.61 6.62
C ASP A 98 -7.80 -13.41 5.70
N VAL A 99 -7.56 -13.62 4.40
CA VAL A 99 -7.75 -12.60 3.34
C VAL A 99 -9.24 -12.39 2.99
N ALA A 100 -10.13 -13.31 3.36
CA ALA A 100 -11.56 -13.23 3.07
C ALA A 100 -12.36 -12.42 4.09
N ARG A 101 -11.77 -12.11 5.23
CA ARG A 101 -12.42 -11.37 6.33
C ARG A 101 -12.72 -9.89 6.02
N GLY A 102 -12.43 -9.42 4.83
CA GLY A 102 -12.68 -8.04 4.38
C GLY A 102 -11.39 -7.25 4.09
N PRO A 103 -11.53 -5.97 3.74
CA PRO A 103 -10.41 -5.12 3.39
C PRO A 103 -9.38 -5.01 4.51
N PHE A 104 -8.10 -4.95 4.16
CA PHE A 104 -7.02 -4.81 5.13
C PHE A 104 -5.90 -3.91 4.60
N ALA A 105 -5.24 -3.20 5.50
CA ALA A 105 -4.06 -2.41 5.24
C ALA A 105 -2.85 -3.02 5.94
N LEU A 106 -1.84 -3.41 5.17
CA LEU A 106 -0.55 -3.86 5.70
C LEU A 106 0.25 -2.65 6.15
N VAL A 107 0.64 -2.63 7.41
CA VAL A 107 1.46 -1.56 7.98
C VAL A 107 2.88 -2.06 8.21
N PHE A 108 3.83 -1.39 7.58
CA PHE A 108 5.26 -1.68 7.69
C PHE A 108 5.94 -0.60 8.53
N GLY A 109 6.72 -1.03 9.50
CA GLY A 109 7.56 -0.15 10.29
C GLY A 109 8.87 0.22 9.57
N THR A 110 9.67 1.07 10.19
CA THR A 110 11.01 1.39 9.71
C THR A 110 12.02 0.31 10.08
N GLU A 111 13.16 0.26 9.37
CA GLU A 111 14.24 -0.72 9.60
C GLU A 111 14.83 -0.66 11.01
N HIS A 112 14.84 0.53 11.64
CA HIS A 112 15.49 0.72 12.95
C HIS A 112 14.51 0.74 14.13
N ALA A 113 13.34 1.34 13.96
CA ALA A 113 12.37 1.51 15.04
C ALA A 113 11.24 0.48 15.02
N GLY A 114 11.10 -0.27 13.91
CA GLY A 114 9.95 -1.16 13.71
C GLY A 114 8.65 -0.36 13.56
N ILE A 115 7.56 -0.95 14.01
CA ILE A 115 6.24 -0.31 14.09
C ILE A 115 6.11 0.49 15.40
N SER A 116 5.40 1.63 15.34
CA SER A 116 5.16 2.47 16.51
C SER A 116 4.19 1.81 17.50
N ASP A 117 4.28 2.21 18.78
CA ASP A 117 3.34 1.76 19.82
C ASP A 117 1.90 2.14 19.49
N GLU A 118 1.69 3.24 18.78
CA GLU A 118 0.40 3.71 18.31
C GLU A 118 -0.20 2.73 17.29
N ILE A 119 0.59 2.26 16.32
CA ILE A 119 0.17 1.21 15.38
C ILE A 119 -0.09 -0.11 16.12
N VAL A 120 0.80 -0.46 17.05
CA VAL A 120 0.62 -1.68 17.87
C VAL A 120 -0.69 -1.67 18.62
N ALA A 121 -1.06 -0.51 19.21
CA ALA A 121 -2.32 -0.35 19.95
C ALA A 121 -3.56 -0.37 19.02
N ALA A 122 -3.41 0.10 17.79
CA ALA A 122 -4.51 0.17 16.83
C ALA A 122 -4.65 -1.08 15.95
N ALA A 123 -3.66 -1.98 15.97
CA ALA A 123 -3.66 -3.15 15.11
C ALA A 123 -4.77 -4.14 15.47
N ASP A 124 -5.50 -4.60 14.46
CA ASP A 124 -6.46 -5.70 14.60
C ASP A 124 -5.79 -7.06 14.59
N GLU A 125 -4.71 -7.16 13.82
CA GLU A 125 -3.95 -8.38 13.63
C GLU A 125 -2.46 -8.07 13.44
N PHE A 126 -1.65 -9.07 13.78
CA PHE A 126 -0.21 -9.02 13.53
C PHE A 126 0.15 -10.09 12.50
N LEU A 127 1.05 -9.74 11.60
CA LEU A 127 1.49 -10.60 10.52
C LEU A 127 3.03 -10.67 10.50
N ARG A 128 3.58 -11.88 10.39
CA ARG A 128 5.03 -12.08 10.28
C ARG A 128 5.38 -13.01 9.14
N ILE A 129 6.54 -12.78 8.55
CA ILE A 129 7.20 -13.76 7.67
C ILE A 129 8.04 -14.67 8.56
N PRO A 130 7.80 -15.99 8.59
CA PRO A 130 8.61 -16.91 9.39
C PRO A 130 10.06 -16.92 8.89
N MET A 131 11.02 -16.71 9.80
CA MET A 131 12.45 -16.80 9.50
C MET A 131 12.98 -18.13 9.99
N CYS A 132 13.77 -18.82 9.16
CA CYS A 132 14.39 -20.09 9.49
C CYS A 132 15.90 -19.95 9.76
N GLY A 133 16.47 -18.77 9.54
CA GLY A 133 17.89 -18.47 9.71
C GLY A 133 18.17 -17.66 10.97
N MET A 134 19.36 -17.09 11.03
CA MET A 134 19.83 -16.28 12.18
C MET A 134 19.35 -14.84 12.14
N VAL A 135 18.84 -14.35 11.02
CA VAL A 135 18.30 -12.99 10.89
C VAL A 135 16.90 -12.91 11.47
N GLU A 136 16.62 -11.85 12.23
CA GLU A 136 15.31 -11.62 12.84
C GLU A 136 14.30 -11.00 11.85
N SER A 137 14.78 -10.23 10.88
CA SER A 137 13.94 -9.54 9.90
C SER A 137 14.62 -9.38 8.55
N LEU A 138 13.83 -9.12 7.53
CA LEU A 138 14.27 -8.71 6.21
C LEU A 138 14.18 -7.18 6.06
N ASN A 139 14.86 -6.66 5.04
CA ASN A 139 14.62 -5.30 4.58
C ASN A 139 13.11 -5.06 4.36
N VAL A 140 12.61 -3.88 4.72
CA VAL A 140 11.19 -3.54 4.66
C VAL A 140 10.58 -3.71 3.27
N SER A 141 11.33 -3.35 2.21
CA SER A 141 10.81 -3.52 0.84
C SER A 141 10.75 -4.97 0.42
N ALA A 142 11.68 -5.81 0.87
CA ALA A 142 11.63 -7.25 0.63
C ALA A 142 10.45 -7.90 1.36
N SER A 143 10.25 -7.55 2.62
CA SER A 143 9.08 -7.99 3.39
C SER A 143 7.77 -7.59 2.71
N ALA A 144 7.69 -6.35 2.26
CA ALA A 144 6.52 -5.85 1.54
C ALA A 144 6.27 -6.61 0.23
N ALA A 145 7.31 -6.89 -0.56
CA ALA A 145 7.18 -7.66 -1.80
C ALA A 145 6.60 -9.05 -1.54
N ILE A 146 7.14 -9.76 -0.55
CA ILE A 146 6.70 -11.10 -0.18
C ILE A 146 5.24 -11.09 0.26
N LEU A 147 4.89 -10.21 1.22
CA LEU A 147 3.55 -10.16 1.80
C LEU A 147 2.52 -9.71 0.77
N ILE A 148 2.79 -8.65 0.01
CA ILE A 148 1.86 -8.16 -1.02
C ILE A 148 1.64 -9.24 -2.08
N TYR A 149 2.70 -9.91 -2.56
CA TYR A 149 2.58 -10.99 -3.53
C TYR A 149 1.73 -12.15 -3.00
N MET A 150 2.07 -12.69 -1.84
CA MET A 150 1.38 -13.86 -1.28
C MET A 150 -0.08 -13.56 -0.98
N LEU A 151 -0.36 -12.45 -0.31
CA LEU A 151 -1.74 -12.12 0.07
C LEU A 151 -2.59 -11.74 -1.15
N SER A 152 -2.04 -10.99 -2.10
CA SER A 152 -2.78 -10.66 -3.33
C SER A 152 -3.06 -11.88 -4.21
N SER A 153 -2.14 -12.86 -4.27
CA SER A 153 -2.37 -14.15 -4.94
C SER A 153 -3.52 -14.91 -4.28
N ARG A 154 -3.45 -15.05 -2.95
CA ARG A 154 -4.50 -15.74 -2.19
C ARG A 154 -5.86 -15.04 -2.31
N MET A 155 -5.89 -13.71 -2.27
CA MET A 155 -7.13 -12.95 -2.49
C MET A 155 -7.76 -13.28 -3.85
N ARG A 156 -6.96 -13.33 -4.91
CA ARG A 156 -7.46 -13.65 -6.26
C ARG A 156 -8.03 -15.06 -6.39
N GLU A 157 -7.52 -15.99 -5.59
CA GLU A 157 -7.94 -17.39 -5.59
C GLU A 157 -9.16 -17.65 -4.70
N THR A 158 -9.27 -16.93 -3.57
CA THR A 158 -10.20 -17.29 -2.50
C THR A 158 -11.32 -16.28 -2.27
N VAL A 159 -11.17 -15.03 -2.72
CA VAL A 159 -12.18 -13.98 -2.52
C VAL A 159 -12.96 -13.75 -3.82
N PRO A 160 -14.27 -14.10 -3.89
CA PRO A 160 -15.05 -13.99 -5.13
C PRO A 160 -15.08 -12.58 -5.71
N ASP A 161 -15.24 -11.57 -4.85
CA ASP A 161 -15.42 -10.17 -5.23
C ASP A 161 -14.15 -9.31 -5.01
N TRP A 162 -12.97 -9.90 -5.22
CA TRP A 162 -11.69 -9.19 -5.07
C TRP A 162 -11.49 -8.06 -6.10
N ARG A 163 -12.23 -8.08 -7.19
CA ARG A 163 -12.11 -7.11 -8.28
C ARG A 163 -12.82 -5.81 -7.93
N LEU A 164 -12.34 -4.74 -8.51
CA LEU A 164 -13.05 -3.47 -8.52
C LEU A 164 -14.41 -3.62 -9.23
N THR A 165 -15.41 -2.93 -8.72
CA THR A 165 -16.68 -2.75 -9.40
C THR A 165 -16.50 -2.03 -10.75
N ALA A 166 -17.48 -2.10 -11.63
CA ALA A 166 -17.44 -1.41 -12.92
C ALA A 166 -17.26 0.11 -12.74
N GLY A 167 -17.90 0.71 -11.73
CA GLY A 167 -17.77 2.14 -11.42
C GLY A 167 -16.36 2.51 -10.94
N GLU A 168 -15.82 1.81 -9.93
CA GLU A 168 -14.47 2.03 -9.44
C GLU A 168 -13.42 1.87 -10.54
N ARG A 169 -13.59 0.85 -11.39
CA ARG A 169 -12.71 0.62 -12.54
C ARG A 169 -12.77 1.77 -13.54
N ALA A 170 -13.97 2.27 -13.85
CA ALA A 170 -14.14 3.39 -14.78
C ALA A 170 -13.46 4.65 -14.26
N GLU A 171 -13.62 4.95 -12.96
CA GLU A 171 -12.99 6.10 -12.31
C GLU A 171 -11.45 6.00 -12.34
N ILE A 172 -10.89 4.85 -11.99
CA ILE A 172 -9.44 4.63 -12.03
C ILE A 172 -8.91 4.76 -13.46
N LEU A 173 -9.59 4.17 -14.45
CA LEU A 173 -9.19 4.27 -15.86
C LEU A 173 -9.25 5.71 -16.35
N TYR A 174 -10.26 6.48 -15.93
CA TYR A 174 -10.36 7.90 -16.22
C TYR A 174 -9.15 8.66 -15.68
N ARG A 175 -8.83 8.51 -14.39
CA ARG A 175 -7.66 9.15 -13.75
C ARG A 175 -6.35 8.75 -14.42
N TRP A 176 -6.16 7.49 -14.73
CA TRP A 176 -4.96 6.99 -15.41
C TRP A 176 -4.83 7.55 -16.83
N THR A 177 -5.93 7.67 -17.55
CA THR A 177 -5.95 8.27 -18.88
C THR A 177 -5.49 9.72 -18.81
N PHE A 178 -6.02 10.48 -17.85
CA PHE A 178 -5.60 11.87 -17.63
C PHE A 178 -4.11 11.99 -17.27
N ALA A 179 -3.61 11.11 -16.41
CA ALA A 179 -2.20 11.12 -16.01
C ALA A 179 -1.25 10.71 -17.15
N SER A 180 -1.76 10.01 -18.17
CA SER A 180 -0.94 9.42 -19.24
C SER A 180 -0.99 10.19 -20.54
N VAL A 181 -2.10 10.85 -20.84
CA VAL A 181 -2.31 11.56 -22.09
C VAL A 181 -1.90 13.02 -21.94
N ARG A 182 -0.91 13.44 -22.73
CA ARG A 182 -0.52 14.85 -22.77
C ARG A 182 -1.71 15.69 -23.25
N ASP A 183 -1.99 16.78 -22.54
CA ASP A 183 -3.07 17.71 -22.86
C ASP A 183 -4.48 17.08 -22.86
N ALA A 184 -4.70 16.02 -22.05
CA ALA A 184 -5.99 15.30 -21.97
C ALA A 184 -7.18 16.23 -21.74
N GLU A 185 -7.02 17.24 -20.87
CA GLU A 185 -8.08 18.23 -20.59
C GLU A 185 -8.42 19.08 -21.83
N ALA A 186 -7.44 19.54 -22.56
CA ALA A 186 -7.64 20.33 -23.80
C ALA A 186 -8.32 19.47 -24.89
N ILE A 187 -7.96 18.21 -24.99
CA ILE A 187 -8.60 17.24 -25.91
C ILE A 187 -10.07 17.05 -25.55
N LEU A 188 -10.40 16.90 -24.27
CA LEU A 188 -11.78 16.72 -23.83
C LEU A 188 -12.62 17.97 -24.05
N ARG A 189 -12.14 19.15 -23.67
CA ARG A 189 -12.84 20.44 -23.92
C ARG A 189 -13.12 20.66 -25.41
N ARG A 190 -12.20 20.24 -26.28
CA ARG A 190 -12.38 20.33 -27.72
C ARG A 190 -13.42 19.36 -28.25
N LYS A 191 -13.48 18.15 -27.68
CA LYS A 191 -14.38 17.08 -28.12
C LYS A 191 -15.79 17.20 -27.51
N TYR A 192 -15.85 17.71 -26.30
CA TYR A 192 -17.08 17.94 -25.54
C TYR A 192 -17.06 19.38 -25.01
N PRO A 193 -17.38 20.42 -25.85
CA PRO A 193 -17.47 21.78 -25.37
C PRO A 193 -18.59 21.87 -24.33
N GLU A 194 -18.31 22.53 -23.21
CA GLU A 194 -19.33 22.89 -22.24
C GLU A 194 -20.34 23.81 -22.94
N GLU A 195 -21.63 23.49 -22.87
CA GLU A 195 -22.73 24.32 -23.40
C GLU A 195 -22.86 25.63 -22.63
#